data_554d38ca10896eb0a1342bb27cb3d673
#
_entry.id   554d38ca10896eb0a1342bb27cb3d673
#
_cell.length_a   1.000
_cell.length_b   1.000
_cell.length_c   1.000
_cell.angle_alpha   90.00
_cell.angle_beta   90.00
_cell.angle_gamma   90.00
#
_symmetry.space_group_name_H-M   'P 1'
#
loop_
_entity.id
_entity.type
_entity.pdbx_description
1 polymer ?
#
loop_
_entity_poly.entity_id
_entity_poly.type
_entity_poly.pdbx_seq_one_letter_code
_entity_poly.pdbx_strand_id
1 'polypeptide(L)'
;MKYFSEQKFTKIDFSELEKADYESCVFTDINFSGQNLSDFKFSDCDFKDCDLSNTKIHQTAFRDVVFKNCKMIGLSFEDAHSFNISFKFEDCILDHSSFYQLDIRKTTFKNSNLKEVDFTEANLSNSFFDQSNLTDAVFDRTILDNANLKNAINFSIDPNKNQLKRPNLQKKILQDY
;
A
#
# COMPACT_ATOMS: atom_id res chain seq x y z
N MET A 1 -16.50 -13.07 16.46
CA MET A 1 -16.45 -12.18 15.30
C MET A 1 -17.13 -12.91 14.17
N LYS A 2 -17.94 -12.23 13.33
CA LYS A 2 -18.53 -12.89 12.14
C LYS A 2 -17.41 -13.25 11.16
N TYR A 3 -17.68 -14.21 10.29
CA TYR A 3 -16.74 -14.68 9.29
C TYR A 3 -17.44 -14.84 7.93
N PHE A 4 -16.83 -14.29 6.89
CA PHE A 4 -17.30 -14.38 5.51
C PHE A 4 -16.18 -14.92 4.64
N SER A 5 -16.47 -15.90 3.80
CA SER A 5 -15.52 -16.50 2.87
C SER A 5 -16.08 -16.54 1.45
N GLU A 6 -15.19 -16.28 0.47
CA GLU A 6 -15.46 -16.40 -0.98
C GLU A 6 -16.67 -15.57 -1.46
N GLN A 7 -16.97 -14.46 -0.77
CA GLN A 7 -18.12 -13.62 -1.09
C GLN A 7 -17.73 -12.42 -1.96
N LYS A 8 -18.69 -11.89 -2.71
CA LYS A 8 -18.54 -10.70 -3.53
C LYS A 8 -19.49 -9.62 -3.04
N PHE A 9 -18.92 -8.48 -2.70
CA PHE A 9 -19.62 -7.27 -2.29
C PHE A 9 -19.46 -6.23 -3.38
N THR A 10 -20.54 -5.84 -4.04
CA THR A 10 -20.48 -4.94 -5.20
C THR A 10 -21.51 -3.83 -5.04
N LYS A 11 -21.06 -2.58 -5.10
CA LYS A 11 -21.90 -1.38 -5.05
C LYS A 11 -22.84 -1.34 -3.83
N ILE A 12 -22.41 -1.88 -2.73
CA ILE A 12 -23.15 -1.79 -1.46
C ILE A 12 -22.82 -0.48 -0.74
N ASP A 13 -23.73 0.02 0.09
CA ASP A 13 -23.42 1.07 1.04
C ASP A 13 -22.53 0.51 2.16
N PHE A 14 -21.59 1.32 2.67
CA PHE A 14 -20.71 0.89 3.77
C PHE A 14 -21.51 0.43 5.00
N SER A 15 -22.68 1.01 5.28
CA SER A 15 -23.53 0.63 6.40
C SER A 15 -24.08 -0.82 6.31
N GLU A 16 -24.01 -1.42 5.12
CA GLU A 16 -24.38 -2.83 4.91
C GLU A 16 -23.22 -3.80 5.20
N LEU A 17 -21.99 -3.27 5.34
CA LEU A 17 -20.81 -4.09 5.61
C LEU A 17 -20.62 -4.28 7.12
N GLU A 18 -20.66 -5.51 7.56
CA GLU A 18 -20.49 -5.83 8.97
C GLU A 18 -19.01 -5.92 9.35
N LYS A 19 -18.66 -5.50 10.57
CA LYS A 19 -17.34 -5.75 11.15
C LYS A 19 -17.11 -7.25 11.35
N ALA A 20 -16.20 -7.81 10.57
CA ALA A 20 -16.01 -9.25 10.47
C ALA A 20 -14.57 -9.62 10.06
N ASP A 21 -14.34 -10.92 9.96
CA ASP A 21 -13.18 -11.54 9.34
C ASP A 21 -13.61 -11.98 7.92
N TYR A 22 -12.94 -11.43 6.91
CA TYR A 22 -13.21 -11.68 5.49
C TYR A 22 -12.05 -12.46 4.89
N GLU A 23 -12.32 -13.61 4.30
CA GLU A 23 -11.33 -14.44 3.63
C GLU A 23 -11.72 -14.71 2.18
N SER A 24 -10.78 -14.51 1.26
CA SER A 24 -10.97 -14.73 -0.19
C SER A 24 -12.19 -13.96 -0.76
N CYS A 25 -12.48 -12.79 -0.19
CA CYS A 25 -13.61 -11.96 -0.59
C CYS A 25 -13.21 -10.89 -1.60
N VAL A 26 -14.16 -10.46 -2.41
CA VAL A 26 -13.97 -9.40 -3.42
C VAL A 26 -14.91 -8.24 -3.13
N PHE A 27 -14.34 -7.05 -2.99
CA PHE A 27 -15.04 -5.79 -2.78
C PHE A 27 -14.91 -4.95 -4.05
N THR A 28 -16.03 -4.58 -4.69
CA THR A 28 -15.99 -3.86 -5.97
C THR A 28 -16.90 -2.63 -5.94
N ASP A 29 -16.35 -1.49 -6.37
CA ASP A 29 -17.08 -0.22 -6.51
C ASP A 29 -17.80 0.20 -5.21
N ILE A 30 -17.04 0.16 -4.09
CA ILE A 30 -17.53 0.54 -2.76
C ILE A 30 -16.80 1.80 -2.28
N ASN A 31 -17.55 2.73 -1.73
CA ASN A 31 -17.00 3.93 -1.12
C ASN A 31 -16.76 3.74 0.38
N PHE A 32 -15.49 3.58 0.76
CA PHE A 32 -15.02 3.54 2.14
C PHE A 32 -14.47 4.89 2.62
N SER A 33 -14.48 5.92 1.79
CA SER A 33 -13.84 7.20 2.10
C SER A 33 -14.35 7.79 3.41
N GLY A 34 -13.40 8.09 4.32
CA GLY A 34 -13.70 8.61 5.66
C GLY A 34 -14.40 7.62 6.60
N GLN A 35 -14.68 6.40 6.17
CA GLN A 35 -15.35 5.38 6.98
C GLN A 35 -14.41 4.75 8.02
N ASN A 36 -14.96 3.94 8.91
CA ASN A 36 -14.22 3.28 9.98
C ASN A 36 -14.16 1.76 9.77
N LEU A 37 -13.01 1.28 9.31
CA LEU A 37 -12.69 -0.15 9.17
C LEU A 37 -11.89 -0.71 10.35
N SER A 38 -11.82 -0.01 11.48
CA SER A 38 -11.05 -0.47 12.64
C SER A 38 -11.46 -1.87 13.09
N ASP A 39 -10.44 -2.71 13.33
CA ASP A 39 -10.56 -4.13 13.74
C ASP A 39 -11.21 -5.05 12.70
N PHE A 40 -11.48 -4.61 11.49
CA PHE A 40 -11.81 -5.52 10.40
C PHE A 40 -10.60 -6.40 10.08
N LYS A 41 -10.83 -7.58 9.50
CA LYS A 41 -9.75 -8.44 9.01
C LYS A 41 -10.03 -8.85 7.58
N PHE A 42 -9.01 -8.69 6.75
CA PHE A 42 -9.04 -9.06 5.34
C PHE A 42 -7.85 -9.98 5.06
N SER A 43 -8.13 -11.21 4.62
CA SER A 43 -7.12 -12.19 4.22
C SER A 43 -7.45 -12.69 2.81
N ASP A 44 -6.46 -12.69 1.91
CA ASP A 44 -6.60 -13.08 0.50
C ASP A 44 -7.74 -12.32 -0.22
N CYS A 45 -7.96 -11.06 0.14
CA CYS A 45 -9.08 -10.26 -0.38
C CYS A 45 -8.65 -9.34 -1.50
N ASP A 46 -9.56 -9.10 -2.45
CA ASP A 46 -9.42 -8.14 -3.54
C ASP A 46 -10.32 -6.93 -3.32
N PHE A 47 -9.75 -5.73 -3.41
CA PHE A 47 -10.48 -4.46 -3.52
C PHE A 47 -10.32 -3.93 -4.95
N LYS A 48 -11.43 -3.68 -5.66
CA LYS A 48 -11.45 -3.21 -7.03
C LYS A 48 -12.33 -1.97 -7.16
N ASP A 49 -11.81 -0.93 -7.80
CA ASP A 49 -12.56 0.29 -8.07
C ASP A 49 -13.14 0.95 -6.78
N CYS A 50 -12.45 0.81 -5.65
CA CYS A 50 -12.90 1.31 -4.34
C CYS A 50 -12.22 2.63 -3.96
N ASP A 51 -12.92 3.50 -3.22
CA ASP A 51 -12.33 4.67 -2.58
C ASP A 51 -12.15 4.43 -1.08
N LEU A 52 -10.89 4.33 -0.63
CA LEU A 52 -10.50 4.19 0.77
C LEU A 52 -9.82 5.46 1.31
N SER A 53 -9.97 6.61 0.66
CA SER A 53 -9.30 7.84 1.06
C SER A 53 -9.70 8.25 2.49
N ASN A 54 -8.70 8.57 3.33
CA ASN A 54 -8.89 8.97 4.73
C ASN A 54 -9.71 7.96 5.58
N THR A 55 -9.77 6.69 5.19
CA THR A 55 -10.42 5.62 5.95
C THR A 55 -9.67 5.37 7.25
N LYS A 56 -10.39 5.19 8.36
CA LYS A 56 -9.78 4.78 9.63
C LYS A 56 -9.55 3.28 9.62
N ILE A 57 -8.30 2.85 9.77
CA ILE A 57 -7.88 1.44 9.70
C ILE A 57 -7.18 0.96 10.98
N HIS A 58 -7.48 1.58 12.13
CA HIS A 58 -6.85 1.21 13.40
C HIS A 58 -7.06 -0.29 13.70
N GLN A 59 -5.93 -1.02 13.86
CA GLN A 59 -5.93 -2.47 14.08
C GLN A 59 -6.62 -3.30 12.99
N THR A 60 -6.86 -2.73 11.80
CA THR A 60 -7.35 -3.50 10.65
C THR A 60 -6.25 -4.45 10.18
N ALA A 61 -6.56 -5.74 10.03
CA ALA A 61 -5.59 -6.69 9.51
C ALA A 61 -5.72 -6.81 7.99
N PHE A 62 -4.59 -6.65 7.27
CA PHE A 62 -4.48 -6.86 5.84
C PHE A 62 -3.43 -7.93 5.56
N ARG A 63 -3.84 -9.09 5.08
CA ARG A 63 -2.95 -10.21 4.73
C ARG A 63 -3.22 -10.65 3.30
N ASP A 64 -2.20 -10.57 2.46
CA ASP A 64 -2.26 -10.90 1.04
C ASP A 64 -3.42 -10.19 0.31
N VAL A 65 -3.57 -8.88 0.61
CA VAL A 65 -4.63 -8.06 0.04
C VAL A 65 -4.17 -7.39 -1.25
N VAL A 66 -5.02 -7.46 -2.27
CA VAL A 66 -4.80 -6.81 -3.57
C VAL A 66 -5.74 -5.61 -3.71
N PHE A 67 -5.15 -4.45 -3.98
CA PHE A 67 -5.89 -3.25 -4.35
C PHE A 67 -5.67 -2.98 -5.84
N LYS A 68 -6.77 -2.89 -6.61
CA LYS A 68 -6.74 -2.61 -8.04
C LYS A 68 -7.66 -1.46 -8.38
N ASN A 69 -7.11 -0.46 -9.10
CA ASN A 69 -7.83 0.76 -9.48
C ASN A 69 -8.51 1.45 -8.28
N CYS A 70 -7.85 1.43 -7.12
CA CYS A 70 -8.36 2.00 -5.89
C CYS A 70 -7.75 3.37 -5.59
N LYS A 71 -8.51 4.20 -4.87
CA LYS A 71 -8.09 5.49 -4.37
C LYS A 71 -7.91 5.41 -2.86
N MET A 72 -6.72 5.77 -2.37
CA MET A 72 -6.32 5.65 -0.95
C MET A 72 -5.55 6.89 -0.50
N ILE A 73 -6.04 8.08 -0.87
CA ILE A 73 -5.38 9.34 -0.54
C ILE A 73 -5.39 9.57 0.96
N GLY A 74 -4.22 9.92 1.52
CA GLY A 74 -4.07 10.25 2.93
C GLY A 74 -4.33 9.08 3.89
N LEU A 75 -4.17 7.83 3.45
CA LEU A 75 -4.36 6.66 4.29
C LEU A 75 -3.09 6.37 5.11
N SER A 76 -3.22 6.29 6.44
CA SER A 76 -2.13 5.93 7.36
C SER A 76 -2.09 4.42 7.56
N PHE A 77 -1.27 3.73 6.76
CA PHE A 77 -1.16 2.27 6.84
C PHE A 77 -0.50 1.78 8.13
N GLU A 78 0.30 2.61 8.79
CA GLU A 78 0.91 2.31 10.09
C GLU A 78 -0.10 2.13 11.23
N ASP A 79 -1.34 2.62 11.08
CA ASP A 79 -2.42 2.39 12.03
C ASP A 79 -2.98 0.96 11.97
N ALA A 80 -2.72 0.25 10.87
CA ALA A 80 -3.17 -1.13 10.69
C ALA A 80 -2.42 -2.10 11.61
N HIS A 81 -2.98 -3.29 11.76
CA HIS A 81 -2.33 -4.36 12.52
C HIS A 81 -1.10 -4.87 11.74
N SER A 82 0.09 -4.62 12.25
CA SER A 82 1.36 -4.85 11.55
C SER A 82 1.75 -6.32 11.34
N PHE A 83 1.15 -7.27 12.08
CA PHE A 83 1.52 -8.67 12.01
C PHE A 83 1.06 -9.32 10.70
N ASN A 84 2.02 -9.80 9.89
CA ASN A 84 1.81 -10.40 8.58
C ASN A 84 1.07 -9.49 7.58
N ILE A 85 1.28 -8.19 7.70
CA ILE A 85 0.74 -7.23 6.74
C ILE A 85 1.38 -7.46 5.36
N SER A 86 0.55 -7.60 4.31
CA SER A 86 1.04 -7.75 2.95
C SER A 86 0.06 -7.21 1.92
N PHE A 87 0.62 -6.53 0.90
CA PHE A 87 -0.15 -5.79 -0.09
C PHE A 87 0.35 -5.99 -1.51
N LYS A 88 -0.58 -5.84 -2.46
CA LYS A 88 -0.28 -5.51 -3.86
C LYS A 88 -1.16 -4.34 -4.29
N PHE A 89 -0.54 -3.35 -4.92
CA PHE A 89 -1.21 -2.19 -5.47
C PHE A 89 -1.02 -2.18 -6.99
N GLU A 90 -2.11 -2.12 -7.74
CA GLU A 90 -2.12 -2.03 -9.20
C GLU A 90 -3.08 -0.91 -9.62
N ASP A 91 -2.59 0.03 -10.44
CA ASP A 91 -3.37 1.17 -10.94
C ASP A 91 -4.00 2.02 -9.81
N CYS A 92 -3.31 2.18 -8.66
CA CYS A 92 -3.83 2.84 -7.48
C CYS A 92 -3.35 4.28 -7.32
N ILE A 93 -4.12 5.10 -6.59
CA ILE A 93 -3.73 6.44 -6.15
C ILE A 93 -3.54 6.43 -4.64
N LEU A 94 -2.29 6.57 -4.18
CA LEU A 94 -1.88 6.54 -2.78
C LEU A 94 -1.32 7.89 -2.30
N ASP A 95 -1.59 8.97 -3.01
CA ASP A 95 -1.02 10.28 -2.70
C ASP A 95 -1.19 10.64 -1.22
N HIS A 96 -0.12 11.19 -0.60
CA HIS A 96 -0.10 11.61 0.80
C HIS A 96 -0.40 10.48 1.81
N SER A 97 -0.32 9.21 1.42
CA SER A 97 -0.45 8.10 2.36
C SER A 97 0.87 7.85 3.11
N SER A 98 0.81 7.09 4.20
CA SER A 98 1.98 6.78 5.02
C SER A 98 2.12 5.28 5.25
N PHE A 99 3.36 4.81 5.14
CA PHE A 99 3.83 3.46 5.51
C PHE A 99 4.93 3.55 6.56
N TYR A 100 4.90 4.57 7.39
CA TYR A 100 5.91 4.85 8.41
C TYR A 100 6.18 3.61 9.30
N GLN A 101 7.46 3.23 9.41
CA GLN A 101 7.94 2.10 10.22
C GLN A 101 7.35 0.71 9.88
N LEU A 102 6.65 0.54 8.76
CA LEU A 102 6.08 -0.76 8.41
C LEU A 102 7.10 -1.69 7.75
N ASP A 103 6.98 -2.97 8.09
CA ASP A 103 7.64 -4.05 7.34
C ASP A 103 6.69 -4.54 6.23
N ILE A 104 6.89 -3.98 5.04
CA ILE A 104 6.10 -4.28 3.85
C ILE A 104 7.00 -4.81 2.71
N ARG A 105 7.90 -5.71 3.09
CA ARG A 105 8.78 -6.38 2.11
C ARG A 105 7.99 -7.10 1.02
N LYS A 106 8.54 -7.12 -0.20
CA LYS A 106 7.95 -7.76 -1.37
C LYS A 106 6.64 -7.12 -1.87
N THR A 107 6.26 -5.96 -1.34
CA THR A 107 5.11 -5.22 -1.83
C THR A 107 5.31 -4.82 -3.29
N THR A 108 4.27 -4.97 -4.09
CA THR A 108 4.25 -4.51 -5.48
C THR A 108 3.42 -3.24 -5.58
N PHE A 109 4.04 -2.19 -6.09
CA PHE A 109 3.40 -0.97 -6.54
C PHE A 109 3.54 -0.92 -8.06
N LYS A 110 2.47 -1.22 -8.79
CA LYS A 110 2.47 -1.25 -10.24
C LYS A 110 1.58 -0.14 -10.78
N ASN A 111 2.13 0.69 -11.69
CA ASN A 111 1.40 1.77 -12.34
C ASN A 111 0.59 2.64 -11.35
N SER A 112 1.17 2.90 -10.18
CA SER A 112 0.49 3.59 -9.07
C SER A 112 1.06 4.98 -8.83
N ASN A 113 0.20 5.90 -8.37
CA ASN A 113 0.63 7.23 -7.98
C ASN A 113 0.94 7.24 -6.47
N LEU A 114 2.19 7.55 -6.14
CA LEU A 114 2.76 7.55 -4.80
C LEU A 114 3.31 8.93 -4.44
N LYS A 115 2.66 9.98 -4.95
CA LYS A 115 3.08 11.35 -4.70
C LYS A 115 3.03 11.68 -3.21
N GLU A 116 4.14 12.21 -2.67
CA GLU A 116 4.25 12.61 -1.27
C GLU A 116 3.92 11.48 -0.26
N VAL A 117 4.12 10.22 -0.64
CA VAL A 117 4.00 9.08 0.27
C VAL A 117 5.17 9.05 1.24
N ASP A 118 4.90 8.80 2.52
CA ASP A 118 5.93 8.64 3.55
C ASP A 118 6.33 7.16 3.72
N PHE A 119 7.59 6.84 3.34
CA PHE A 119 8.22 5.54 3.56
C PHE A 119 9.31 5.60 4.64
N THR A 120 9.31 6.63 5.49
CA THR A 120 10.30 6.79 6.56
C THR A 120 10.35 5.54 7.44
N GLU A 121 11.57 5.00 7.64
CA GLU A 121 11.85 3.80 8.43
C GLU A 121 11.13 2.51 7.96
N ALA A 122 10.47 2.52 6.80
CA ALA A 122 9.82 1.34 6.25
C ALA A 122 10.85 0.32 5.73
N ASN A 123 10.50 -0.97 5.81
CA ASN A 123 11.24 -2.03 5.14
C ASN A 123 10.56 -2.41 3.83
N LEU A 124 11.17 -1.98 2.73
CA LEU A 124 10.74 -2.20 1.34
C LEU A 124 11.66 -3.20 0.61
N SER A 125 12.36 -4.05 1.33
CA SER A 125 13.26 -5.03 0.70
C SER A 125 12.51 -5.90 -0.30
N ASN A 126 13.08 -6.10 -1.49
CA ASN A 126 12.50 -6.88 -2.59
C ASN A 126 11.15 -6.36 -3.11
N SER A 127 10.82 -5.10 -2.86
CA SER A 127 9.61 -4.47 -3.39
C SER A 127 9.78 -4.03 -4.84
N PHE A 128 8.67 -3.86 -5.56
CA PHE A 128 8.63 -3.50 -6.98
C PHE A 128 7.82 -2.22 -7.17
N PHE A 129 8.38 -1.24 -7.90
CA PHE A 129 7.76 0.06 -8.20
C PHE A 129 7.58 0.27 -9.71
N ASP A 130 7.12 -0.79 -10.40
CA ASP A 130 7.01 -0.77 -11.86
C ASP A 130 6.02 0.30 -12.35
N GLN A 131 6.52 1.22 -13.19
CA GLN A 131 5.74 2.33 -13.75
C GLN A 131 5.08 3.26 -12.71
N SER A 132 5.53 3.23 -11.47
CA SER A 132 4.95 4.07 -10.41
C SER A 132 5.61 5.44 -10.33
N ASN A 133 4.81 6.46 -9.99
CA ASN A 133 5.24 7.83 -9.80
C ASN A 133 5.50 8.11 -8.32
N LEU A 134 6.75 8.44 -8.00
CA LEU A 134 7.25 8.68 -6.64
C LEU A 134 7.59 10.17 -6.40
N THR A 135 6.91 11.08 -7.09
CA THR A 135 7.13 12.52 -6.92
C THR A 135 7.03 12.90 -5.44
N ASP A 136 8.09 13.51 -4.92
CA ASP A 136 8.18 13.98 -3.53
C ASP A 136 7.94 12.90 -2.46
N ALA A 137 8.01 11.60 -2.82
CA ALA A 137 7.95 10.52 -1.84
C ALA A 137 9.17 10.57 -0.90
N VAL A 138 8.91 10.37 0.39
CA VAL A 138 9.94 10.48 1.43
C VAL A 138 10.57 9.12 1.71
N PHE A 139 11.90 9.05 1.55
CA PHE A 139 12.73 7.90 1.94
C PHE A 139 13.79 8.39 2.93
N ASP A 140 13.57 8.12 4.20
CA ASP A 140 14.53 8.42 5.28
C ASP A 140 14.67 7.20 6.19
N ARG A 141 15.89 6.71 6.37
CA ARG A 141 16.19 5.44 7.07
C ARG A 141 15.40 4.24 6.55
N THR A 142 14.99 4.29 5.29
CA THR A 142 14.21 3.23 4.61
C THR A 142 15.13 2.09 4.18
N ILE A 143 14.69 0.85 4.30
CA ILE A 143 15.40 -0.34 3.81
C ILE A 143 14.88 -0.70 2.43
N LEU A 144 15.74 -0.59 1.41
CA LEU A 144 15.44 -0.80 -0.01
C LEU A 144 16.30 -1.93 -0.61
N ASP A 145 16.73 -2.89 0.19
CA ASP A 145 17.58 -3.99 -0.26
C ASP A 145 16.88 -4.80 -1.37
N ASN A 146 17.54 -4.92 -2.53
CA ASN A 146 17.02 -5.56 -3.75
C ASN A 146 15.68 -4.95 -4.27
N ALA A 147 15.30 -3.77 -3.86
CA ALA A 147 14.11 -3.11 -4.40
C ALA A 147 14.30 -2.81 -5.90
N ASN A 148 13.23 -2.96 -6.67
CA ASN A 148 13.24 -2.71 -8.11
C ASN A 148 12.48 -1.40 -8.42
N LEU A 149 13.26 -0.35 -8.72
CA LEU A 149 12.77 0.97 -9.13
C LEU A 149 13.08 1.26 -10.61
N LYS A 150 13.42 0.23 -11.41
CA LYS A 150 13.93 0.42 -12.79
C LYS A 150 13.01 1.27 -13.67
N ASN A 151 11.70 1.10 -13.56
CA ASN A 151 10.70 1.82 -14.33
C ASN A 151 9.91 2.84 -13.49
N ALA A 152 10.29 3.03 -12.23
CA ALA A 152 9.71 4.09 -11.40
C ALA A 152 10.19 5.47 -11.88
N ILE A 153 9.38 6.49 -11.67
CA ILE A 153 9.68 7.86 -12.07
C ILE A 153 9.64 8.83 -10.89
N ASN A 154 10.39 9.93 -11.03
CA ASN A 154 10.38 11.08 -10.12
C ASN A 154 10.76 10.76 -8.67
N PHE A 155 11.55 9.71 -8.41
CA PHE A 155 12.03 9.45 -7.06
C PHE A 155 13.36 10.14 -6.76
N SER A 156 13.56 10.47 -5.48
CA SER A 156 14.81 10.96 -4.94
C SER A 156 15.18 10.14 -3.70
N ILE A 157 16.30 9.43 -3.74
CA ILE A 157 16.75 8.57 -2.63
C ILE A 157 18.19 8.90 -2.31
N ASP A 158 18.44 9.40 -1.09
CA ASP A 158 19.80 9.66 -0.59
C ASP A 158 20.39 8.32 -0.08
N PRO A 159 21.47 7.81 -0.72
CA PRO A 159 22.08 6.54 -0.32
C PRO A 159 22.77 6.60 1.05
N ASN A 160 23.08 7.80 1.57
CA ASN A 160 23.69 7.97 2.89
C ASN A 160 22.65 7.87 4.02
N LYS A 161 21.39 8.08 3.71
CA LYS A 161 20.28 8.03 4.69
C LYS A 161 19.51 6.72 4.64
N ASN A 162 19.69 5.92 3.59
CA ASN A 162 18.87 4.75 3.32
C ASN A 162 19.73 3.49 3.16
N GLN A 163 19.17 2.32 3.44
CA GLN A 163 19.85 1.05 3.21
C GLN A 163 19.55 0.55 1.80
N LEU A 164 20.59 0.47 0.97
CA LEU A 164 20.52 0.12 -0.45
C LEU A 164 21.51 -0.99 -0.79
N LYS A 165 21.15 -2.26 -0.60
CA LYS A 165 21.94 -3.38 -1.08
C LYS A 165 21.37 -3.90 -2.39
N ARG A 166 22.15 -3.82 -3.49
CA ARG A 166 21.79 -4.30 -4.83
C ARG A 166 20.45 -3.76 -5.36
N PRO A 167 20.13 -2.48 -5.22
CA PRO A 167 18.87 -1.95 -5.76
C PRO A 167 18.94 -1.98 -7.30
N ASN A 168 17.80 -2.22 -7.95
CA ASN A 168 17.68 -2.10 -9.40
C ASN A 168 17.17 -0.68 -9.72
N LEU A 169 18.10 0.24 -9.95
CA LEU A 169 17.84 1.64 -10.25
C LEU A 169 18.02 1.93 -11.74
N GLN A 170 17.41 3.01 -12.23
CA GLN A 170 17.73 3.54 -13.57
C GLN A 170 19.18 4.05 -13.60
N LYS A 171 19.90 3.82 -14.72
CA LYS A 171 21.30 4.25 -14.87
C LYS A 171 21.56 5.76 -14.63
N LYS A 172 20.54 6.60 -14.80
CA LYS A 172 20.64 8.07 -14.71
C LYS A 172 20.83 8.58 -13.27
N ILE A 173 20.49 7.80 -12.26
CA ILE A 173 20.52 8.23 -10.85
C ILE A 173 21.89 7.99 -10.19
N LEU A 174 22.70 7.10 -10.75
CA LEU A 174 24.04 6.79 -10.26
C LEU A 174 25.13 7.80 -10.70
N GLN A 175 24.80 8.83 -11.48
CA GLN A 175 25.75 9.82 -11.99
C GLN A 175 25.80 11.13 -11.19
N ASP A 176 24.86 11.37 -10.27
CA ASP A 176 24.77 12.62 -9.51
C ASP A 176 25.24 12.49 -8.04
N TYR A 177 25.96 11.38 -7.69
CA TYR A 177 26.55 11.15 -6.36
C TYR A 177 28.03 10.79 -6.45
#